data_e549b5e792e994844a8b1da3320d1347
#
_entry.id   e549b5e792e994844a8b1da3320d1347
#
_cell.length_a   1.000
_cell.length_b   1.000
_cell.length_c   1.000
_cell.angle_alpha   90.00
_cell.angle_beta   90.00
_cell.angle_gamma   90.00
#
_symmetry.space_group_name_H-M   'P 1'
#
loop_
_entity.id
_entity.type
_entity.pdbx_description
1 polymer ?
#
loop_
_entity_poly.entity_id
_entity_poly.type
_entity_poly.pdbx_seq_one_letter_code
_entity_poly.pdbx_strand_id
1 'polypeptide(L)'
;CLDPLDGTTNYSSGFPLFGVSLALIVGQQVILGVVYDPVRDEVFSAGEGAGAFLNGVPLATAGEHAIKEAVAVVDYKRLTGRLAERLVRSPPYRSQRNLGSTVLEWCWLAAGRFQLYLHGGQKLWDYAAGSLVLKEAGGWSTSFDRNPMRFGSLVKRPVVAATDRDLYEQWMDWVEKNR
;
A
#
# COMPACT_ATOMS: atom_id res chain seq x y z
N CYS A 1 -11.30 -2.51 13.18
CA CYS A 1 -11.59 -2.35 11.76
C CYS A 1 -11.26 -3.64 11.05
N LEU A 2 -12.24 -4.23 10.35
CA LEU A 2 -12.10 -5.53 9.69
C LEU A 2 -12.51 -5.40 8.23
N ASP A 3 -11.70 -5.93 7.31
CA ASP A 3 -12.09 -6.32 5.96
C ASP A 3 -12.07 -7.85 5.88
N PRO A 4 -13.23 -8.53 5.87
CA PRO A 4 -13.27 -9.98 5.89
C PRO A 4 -12.91 -10.63 4.55
N LEU A 5 -12.95 -9.86 3.44
CA LEU A 5 -12.59 -10.34 2.11
C LEU A 5 -12.29 -9.15 1.19
N ASP A 6 -11.05 -8.66 1.21
CA ASP A 6 -10.55 -7.72 0.20
C ASP A 6 -10.17 -8.47 -1.09
N GLY A 7 -10.34 -7.79 -2.23
CA GLY A 7 -10.16 -8.43 -3.53
C GLY A 7 -11.37 -9.28 -3.95
N THR A 8 -12.59 -8.87 -3.60
CA THR A 8 -13.83 -9.60 -3.91
C THR A 8 -14.00 -9.95 -5.39
N THR A 9 -13.59 -9.06 -6.30
CA THR A 9 -13.59 -9.33 -7.75
C THR A 9 -12.62 -10.46 -8.09
N ASN A 10 -11.42 -10.44 -7.52
CA ASN A 10 -10.43 -11.50 -7.70
C ASN A 10 -10.98 -12.84 -7.21
N TYR A 11 -11.53 -12.85 -5.99
CA TYR A 11 -12.11 -14.05 -5.37
C TYR A 11 -13.22 -14.65 -6.24
N SER A 12 -14.18 -13.82 -6.67
CA SER A 12 -15.31 -14.29 -7.49
C SER A 12 -14.90 -14.77 -8.88
N SER A 13 -13.78 -14.28 -9.39
CA SER A 13 -13.23 -14.66 -10.70
C SER A 13 -12.22 -15.82 -10.62
N GLY A 14 -11.95 -16.35 -9.41
CA GLY A 14 -10.95 -17.40 -9.22
C GLY A 14 -9.50 -16.88 -9.34
N PHE A 15 -9.27 -15.56 -9.30
CA PHE A 15 -7.93 -15.00 -9.35
C PHE A 15 -7.30 -15.05 -7.94
N PRO A 16 -6.12 -15.69 -7.75
CA PRO A 16 -5.59 -16.04 -6.44
C PRO A 16 -4.87 -14.87 -5.73
N LEU A 17 -5.54 -13.72 -5.63
CA LEU A 17 -5.08 -12.51 -4.93
C LEU A 17 -6.26 -11.88 -4.18
N PHE A 18 -6.45 -12.27 -2.94
CA PHE A 18 -7.44 -11.75 -2.00
C PHE A 18 -6.93 -11.98 -0.57
N GLY A 19 -7.42 -11.21 0.38
CA GLY A 19 -6.93 -11.28 1.74
C GLY A 19 -7.96 -10.86 2.78
N VAL A 20 -7.60 -11.08 4.04
CA VAL A 20 -8.35 -10.64 5.22
C VAL A 20 -7.51 -9.61 5.95
N SER A 21 -8.09 -8.50 6.39
CA SER A 21 -7.39 -7.42 7.08
C SER A 21 -8.07 -7.07 8.40
N LEU A 22 -7.31 -7.00 9.48
CA LEU A 22 -7.77 -6.62 10.81
C LEU A 22 -6.85 -5.54 11.39
N ALA A 23 -7.41 -4.42 11.86
CA ALA A 23 -6.69 -3.36 12.55
C ALA A 23 -7.34 -3.00 13.87
N LEU A 24 -6.54 -2.82 14.93
CA LEU A 24 -6.97 -2.20 16.17
C LEU A 24 -6.63 -0.72 16.13
N ILE A 25 -7.66 0.12 16.22
CA ILE A 25 -7.53 1.58 16.17
C ILE A 25 -7.90 2.14 17.55
N VAL A 26 -6.99 2.91 18.13
CA VAL A 26 -7.23 3.64 19.38
C VAL A 26 -7.11 5.15 19.12
N GLY A 27 -8.18 5.88 19.36
CA GLY A 27 -8.27 7.28 18.95
C GLY A 27 -8.22 7.40 17.42
N GLN A 28 -7.13 7.94 16.90
CA GLN A 28 -6.89 8.07 15.45
C GLN A 28 -5.58 7.37 15.02
N GLN A 29 -5.12 6.38 15.79
CA GLN A 29 -3.89 5.63 15.54
C GLN A 29 -4.18 4.15 15.42
N VAL A 30 -3.58 3.50 14.45
CA VAL A 30 -3.54 2.03 14.36
C VAL A 30 -2.42 1.55 15.26
N ILE A 31 -2.76 0.72 16.26
CA ILE A 31 -1.78 0.17 17.21
C ILE A 31 -1.43 -1.29 16.95
N LEU A 32 -2.33 -2.02 16.27
CA LEU A 32 -2.07 -3.39 15.78
C LEU A 32 -2.67 -3.53 14.40
N GLY A 33 -1.98 -4.23 13.52
CA GLY A 33 -2.43 -4.59 12.19
C GLY A 33 -2.08 -6.03 11.85
N VAL A 34 -3.03 -6.75 11.26
CA VAL A 34 -2.83 -8.12 10.74
C VAL A 34 -3.48 -8.22 9.39
N VAL A 35 -2.76 -8.76 8.41
CA VAL A 35 -3.29 -9.09 7.09
C VAL A 35 -2.92 -10.54 6.77
N TYR A 36 -3.90 -11.32 6.32
CA TYR A 36 -3.72 -12.71 5.95
C TYR A 36 -3.98 -12.94 4.46
N ASP A 37 -3.01 -13.52 3.78
CA ASP A 37 -3.11 -14.05 2.42
C ASP A 37 -3.37 -15.56 2.50
N PRO A 38 -4.61 -16.04 2.31
CA PRO A 38 -4.95 -17.45 2.47
C PRO A 38 -4.44 -18.33 1.33
N VAL A 39 -4.05 -17.74 0.20
CA VAL A 39 -3.53 -18.49 -0.96
C VAL A 39 -2.07 -18.89 -0.74
N ARG A 40 -1.31 -18.01 -0.06
CA ARG A 40 0.13 -18.22 0.20
C ARG A 40 0.42 -18.64 1.62
N ASP A 41 -0.60 -18.69 2.48
CA ASP A 41 -0.46 -18.91 3.93
C ASP A 41 0.52 -17.91 4.56
N GLU A 42 0.35 -16.64 4.19
CA GLU A 42 1.19 -15.53 4.66
C GLU A 42 0.41 -14.65 5.63
N VAL A 43 0.92 -14.51 6.85
CA VAL A 43 0.42 -13.58 7.86
C VAL A 43 1.39 -12.42 7.99
N PHE A 44 0.96 -11.24 7.58
CA PHE A 44 1.65 -9.98 7.84
C PHE A 44 1.09 -9.37 9.12
N SER A 45 1.95 -8.97 10.04
CA SER A 45 1.52 -8.36 11.30
C SER A 45 2.46 -7.24 11.70
N ALA A 46 1.92 -6.24 12.42
CA ALA A 46 2.71 -5.15 13.01
C ALA A 46 2.04 -4.62 14.27
N GLY A 47 2.87 -4.16 15.20
CA GLY A 47 2.47 -3.37 16.35
C GLY A 47 3.17 -2.02 16.32
N GLU A 48 2.49 -0.94 16.73
CA GLU A 48 3.07 0.40 16.79
C GLU A 48 4.35 0.40 17.65
N GLY A 49 5.49 0.71 17.04
CA GLY A 49 6.82 0.69 17.68
C GLY A 49 7.37 -0.72 17.99
N ALA A 50 6.72 -1.79 17.54
CA ALA A 50 7.14 -3.17 17.77
C ALA A 50 7.72 -3.86 16.53
N GLY A 51 7.73 -3.17 15.38
CA GLY A 51 8.17 -3.70 14.11
C GLY A 51 7.07 -4.44 13.33
N ALA A 52 7.43 -4.86 12.12
CA ALA A 52 6.60 -5.65 11.23
C ALA A 52 7.14 -7.07 11.07
N PHE A 53 6.25 -8.02 10.77
CA PHE A 53 6.59 -9.43 10.67
C PHE A 53 5.82 -10.10 9.52
N LEU A 54 6.48 -11.04 8.85
CA LEU A 54 5.87 -12.00 7.93
C LEU A 54 6.02 -13.41 8.52
N ASN A 55 4.90 -14.08 8.83
CA ASN A 55 4.88 -15.38 9.50
C ASN A 55 5.75 -15.43 10.75
N GLY A 56 5.76 -14.35 11.55
CA GLY A 56 6.56 -14.23 12.75
C GLY A 56 8.06 -13.91 12.54
N VAL A 57 8.52 -13.82 11.29
CA VAL A 57 9.89 -13.42 10.96
C VAL A 57 9.91 -11.89 10.76
N PRO A 58 10.88 -11.16 11.36
CA PRO A 58 11.00 -9.72 11.17
C PRO A 58 11.01 -9.32 9.70
N LEU A 59 10.20 -8.32 9.36
CA LEU A 59 10.03 -7.78 8.02
C LEU A 59 10.61 -6.38 7.95
N ALA A 60 11.46 -6.14 6.96
CA ALA A 60 11.94 -4.81 6.62
C ALA A 60 11.81 -4.60 5.10
N THR A 61 11.55 -3.36 4.69
CA THR A 61 11.54 -3.00 3.28
C THR A 61 12.92 -3.19 2.68
N ALA A 62 12.95 -3.62 1.41
CA ALA A 62 14.22 -3.78 0.70
C ALA A 62 14.78 -2.40 0.29
N GLY A 63 16.10 -2.27 0.39
CA GLY A 63 16.97 -1.11 0.27
C GLY A 63 16.76 -0.15 -0.90
N GLU A 64 17.72 0.74 -1.11
CA GLU A 64 17.70 1.84 -2.07
C GLU A 64 17.47 1.39 -3.51
N HIS A 65 16.43 1.94 -4.13
CA HIS A 65 16.13 1.75 -5.54
C HIS A 65 16.05 3.10 -6.27
N ALA A 66 16.60 3.16 -7.47
CA ALA A 66 16.32 4.28 -8.36
C ALA A 66 14.89 4.16 -8.90
N ILE A 67 14.14 5.26 -8.98
CA ILE A 67 12.73 5.24 -9.42
C ILE A 67 12.55 4.55 -10.79
N LYS A 68 13.49 4.71 -11.73
CA LYS A 68 13.46 4.06 -13.07
C LYS A 68 13.67 2.54 -13.04
N GLU A 69 14.12 1.97 -11.95
CA GLU A 69 14.30 0.53 -11.77
C GLU A 69 13.12 -0.09 -11.00
N ALA A 70 12.33 0.75 -10.36
CA ALA A 70 11.24 0.34 -9.52
C ALA A 70 10.10 -0.36 -10.29
N VAL A 71 9.44 -1.29 -9.63
CA VAL A 71 8.12 -1.81 -10.02
C VAL A 71 7.07 -1.05 -9.21
N ALA A 72 6.04 -0.55 -9.89
CA ALA A 72 4.94 0.17 -9.28
C ALA A 72 3.65 -0.65 -9.28
N VAL A 73 2.87 -0.56 -8.23
CA VAL A 73 1.46 -0.96 -8.22
C VAL A 73 0.60 0.29 -8.27
N VAL A 74 -0.27 0.37 -9.29
CA VAL A 74 -1.09 1.56 -9.56
C VAL A 74 -2.53 1.17 -9.85
N ASP A 75 -3.49 1.71 -9.09
CA ASP A 75 -4.90 1.64 -9.44
C ASP A 75 -5.33 2.87 -10.26
N TYR A 76 -5.42 2.71 -11.57
CA TYR A 76 -5.82 3.76 -12.51
C TYR A 76 -7.28 4.19 -12.37
N LYS A 77 -8.18 3.31 -11.91
CA LYS A 77 -9.63 3.56 -11.88
C LYS A 77 -10.03 4.77 -11.04
N ARG A 78 -9.18 5.17 -10.12
CA ARG A 78 -9.47 6.22 -9.14
C ARG A 78 -8.55 7.43 -9.26
N LEU A 79 -7.75 7.50 -10.31
CA LEU A 79 -6.89 8.64 -10.59
C LEU A 79 -7.61 9.70 -11.43
N THR A 80 -7.15 10.94 -11.33
CA THR A 80 -7.59 12.01 -12.26
C THR A 80 -7.09 11.72 -13.67
N GLY A 81 -7.82 12.20 -14.70
CA GLY A 81 -7.49 11.91 -16.10
C GLY A 81 -6.06 12.27 -16.47
N ARG A 82 -5.59 13.48 -16.07
CA ARG A 82 -4.21 13.93 -16.36
C ARG A 82 -3.15 13.01 -15.77
N LEU A 83 -3.25 12.67 -14.48
CA LEU A 83 -2.28 11.79 -13.82
C LEU A 83 -2.27 10.39 -14.45
N ALA A 84 -3.46 9.83 -14.71
CA ALA A 84 -3.59 8.52 -15.36
C ALA A 84 -2.96 8.53 -16.77
N GLU A 85 -3.23 9.57 -17.57
CA GLU A 85 -2.64 9.72 -18.90
C GLU A 85 -1.11 9.81 -18.86
N ARG A 86 -0.56 10.57 -17.93
CA ARG A 86 0.91 10.72 -17.78
C ARG A 86 1.56 9.40 -17.35
N LEU A 87 0.94 8.66 -16.45
CA LEU A 87 1.41 7.33 -16.02
C LEU A 87 1.43 6.31 -17.17
N VAL A 88 0.47 6.39 -18.08
CA VAL A 88 0.42 5.50 -19.25
C VAL A 88 1.45 5.90 -20.31
N ARG A 89 1.58 7.20 -20.61
CA ARG A 89 2.44 7.68 -21.70
C ARG A 89 3.91 7.82 -21.35
N SER A 90 4.21 8.16 -20.10
CA SER A 90 5.58 8.50 -19.66
C SER A 90 5.79 8.14 -18.19
N PRO A 91 5.67 6.85 -17.82
CA PRO A 91 5.86 6.43 -16.43
C PRO A 91 7.30 6.66 -15.98
N PRO A 92 7.54 7.03 -14.71
CA PRO A 92 8.91 7.23 -14.20
C PRO A 92 9.59 5.91 -13.78
N TYR A 93 8.82 4.82 -13.69
CA TYR A 93 9.24 3.51 -13.21
C TYR A 93 9.45 2.51 -14.35
N ARG A 94 10.08 1.38 -14.05
CA ARG A 94 10.39 0.32 -15.02
C ARG A 94 9.16 -0.46 -15.49
N SER A 95 8.27 -0.78 -14.56
CA SER A 95 7.12 -1.65 -14.85
C SER A 95 5.98 -1.40 -13.88
N GLN A 96 4.74 -1.71 -14.31
CA GLN A 96 3.54 -1.47 -13.52
C GLN A 96 2.71 -2.74 -13.38
N ARG A 97 2.03 -2.86 -12.23
CA ARG A 97 1.04 -3.90 -11.91
C ARG A 97 -0.22 -3.23 -11.34
N ASN A 98 -1.32 -3.97 -11.40
CA ASN A 98 -2.53 -3.75 -10.62
C ASN A 98 -2.96 -5.13 -10.10
N LEU A 99 -2.98 -5.30 -8.79
CA LEU A 99 -3.19 -6.62 -8.18
C LEU A 99 -4.66 -6.86 -7.80
N GLY A 100 -5.39 -5.78 -7.51
CA GLY A 100 -6.82 -5.84 -7.21
C GLY A 100 -7.16 -6.34 -5.80
N SER A 101 -6.18 -6.42 -4.91
CA SER A 101 -6.34 -6.61 -3.47
C SER A 101 -5.50 -5.58 -2.73
N THR A 102 -6.16 -4.54 -2.27
CA THR A 102 -5.51 -3.39 -1.63
C THR A 102 -4.77 -3.78 -0.35
N VAL A 103 -5.33 -4.66 0.47
CA VAL A 103 -4.69 -5.10 1.71
C VAL A 103 -3.39 -5.88 1.43
N LEU A 104 -3.37 -6.69 0.37
CA LEU A 104 -2.15 -7.39 -0.04
C LEU A 104 -1.14 -6.45 -0.70
N GLU A 105 -1.61 -5.43 -1.43
CA GLU A 105 -0.73 -4.42 -2.03
C GLU A 105 0.11 -3.70 -0.97
N TRP A 106 -0.47 -3.29 0.14
CA TRP A 106 0.26 -2.70 1.26
C TRP A 106 1.32 -3.64 1.85
N CYS A 107 0.94 -4.88 2.09
CA CYS A 107 1.83 -5.87 2.71
C CYS A 107 2.98 -6.28 1.76
N TRP A 108 2.69 -6.40 0.47
CA TRP A 108 3.71 -6.74 -0.52
C TRP A 108 4.67 -5.58 -0.80
N LEU A 109 4.21 -4.33 -0.68
CA LEU A 109 5.10 -3.17 -0.64
C LEU A 109 6.04 -3.24 0.56
N ALA A 110 5.49 -3.52 1.75
CA ALA A 110 6.29 -3.69 2.97
C ALA A 110 7.31 -4.84 2.86
N ALA A 111 6.98 -5.90 2.11
CA ALA A 111 7.89 -7.02 1.83
C ALA A 111 8.87 -6.75 0.66
N GLY A 112 8.88 -5.55 0.07
CA GLY A 112 9.76 -5.20 -1.04
C GLY A 112 9.48 -5.92 -2.37
N ARG A 113 8.32 -6.57 -2.51
CA ARG A 113 7.93 -7.29 -3.73
C ARG A 113 7.70 -6.35 -4.91
N PHE A 114 7.42 -5.10 -4.63
CA PHE A 114 7.45 -3.94 -5.52
C PHE A 114 7.82 -2.70 -4.69
N GLN A 115 8.14 -1.58 -5.33
CA GLN A 115 8.77 -0.46 -4.63
C GLN A 115 7.91 0.79 -4.55
N LEU A 116 6.93 0.98 -5.45
CA LEU A 116 6.09 2.17 -5.54
C LEU A 116 4.62 1.80 -5.50
N TYR A 117 3.83 2.57 -4.76
CA TYR A 117 2.39 2.39 -4.70
C TYR A 117 1.64 3.71 -4.94
N LEU A 118 0.55 3.62 -5.73
CA LEU A 118 -0.34 4.73 -6.00
C LEU A 118 -1.79 4.26 -6.11
N HIS A 119 -2.65 4.87 -5.31
CA HIS A 119 -4.08 4.57 -5.36
C HIS A 119 -4.91 5.84 -5.14
N GLY A 120 -5.86 6.14 -6.02
CA GLY A 120 -6.64 7.40 -5.99
C GLY A 120 -7.74 7.46 -4.91
N GLY A 121 -7.99 6.39 -4.14
CA GLY A 121 -8.99 6.45 -3.08
C GLY A 121 -9.32 5.09 -2.46
N GLN A 122 -8.83 4.87 -1.25
CA GLN A 122 -9.02 3.67 -0.43
C GLN A 122 -9.98 3.92 0.71
N LYS A 123 -10.69 2.91 1.14
CA LYS A 123 -11.49 2.92 2.37
C LYS A 123 -10.62 2.62 3.58
N LEU A 124 -11.10 2.95 4.79
CA LEU A 124 -10.35 2.74 6.02
C LEU A 124 -9.85 1.28 6.19
N TRP A 125 -10.70 0.32 5.92
CA TRP A 125 -10.38 -1.11 6.04
C TRP A 125 -9.37 -1.62 4.99
N ASP A 126 -9.25 -0.92 3.85
CA ASP A 126 -8.29 -1.23 2.79
C ASP A 126 -6.84 -0.94 3.23
N TYR A 127 -6.62 0.11 4.07
CA TYR A 127 -5.28 0.60 4.36
C TYR A 127 -4.88 0.58 5.84
N ALA A 128 -5.80 0.45 6.78
CA ALA A 128 -5.47 0.61 8.19
C ALA A 128 -4.38 -0.35 8.67
N ALA A 129 -4.57 -1.65 8.51
CA ALA A 129 -3.57 -2.64 8.93
C ALA A 129 -2.29 -2.55 8.08
N GLY A 130 -2.45 -2.54 6.75
CA GLY A 130 -1.31 -2.58 5.82
C GLY A 130 -0.40 -1.35 5.91
N SER A 131 -0.96 -0.16 6.19
CA SER A 131 -0.14 1.05 6.38
C SER A 131 0.71 1.00 7.64
N LEU A 132 0.24 0.36 8.71
CA LEU A 132 1.06 0.10 9.89
C LEU A 132 2.17 -0.91 9.57
N VAL A 133 1.84 -2.00 8.86
CA VAL A 133 2.85 -2.98 8.43
C VAL A 133 3.94 -2.30 7.60
N LEU A 134 3.58 -1.45 6.63
CA LEU A 134 4.55 -0.70 5.84
C LEU A 134 5.41 0.24 6.69
N LYS A 135 4.79 1.03 7.57
CA LYS A 135 5.48 1.96 8.46
C LYS A 135 6.50 1.25 9.35
N GLU A 136 6.09 0.17 9.99
CA GLU A 136 6.92 -0.60 10.91
C GLU A 136 8.02 -1.41 10.18
N ALA A 137 7.83 -1.68 8.89
CA ALA A 137 8.86 -2.26 8.02
C ALA A 137 9.88 -1.21 7.51
N GLY A 138 9.66 0.09 7.75
CA GLY A 138 10.56 1.17 7.31
C GLY A 138 10.14 1.90 6.03
N GLY A 139 8.99 1.55 5.44
CA GLY A 139 8.45 2.24 4.27
C GLY A 139 7.77 3.57 4.62
N TRP A 140 7.40 4.32 3.59
CA TRP A 140 6.85 5.66 3.74
C TRP A 140 5.54 5.83 2.95
N SER A 141 4.55 6.51 3.54
CA SER A 141 3.27 6.77 2.87
C SER A 141 2.60 8.05 3.36
N THR A 142 1.93 8.75 2.43
CA THR A 142 1.04 9.89 2.73
C THR A 142 -0.15 9.92 1.76
N SER A 143 -1.08 10.86 2.01
CA SER A 143 -2.05 11.27 0.99
C SER A 143 -1.37 12.05 -0.15
N PHE A 144 -2.13 12.34 -1.22
CA PHE A 144 -1.65 13.17 -2.34
C PHE A 144 -1.24 14.61 -1.96
N ASP A 145 -1.64 15.09 -0.78
CA ASP A 145 -1.30 16.41 -0.27
C ASP A 145 -0.24 16.33 0.85
N ARG A 146 0.59 15.28 0.84
CA ARG A 146 1.64 15.00 1.83
C ARG A 146 1.14 14.93 3.29
N ASN A 147 -0.18 14.82 3.49
CA ASN A 147 -0.73 14.65 4.83
C ASN A 147 -0.55 13.21 5.32
N PRO A 148 -0.22 13.00 6.60
CA PRO A 148 -0.18 11.67 7.20
C PRO A 148 -1.52 10.92 7.00
N MET A 149 -1.45 9.60 6.92
CA MET A 149 -2.65 8.77 6.88
C MET A 149 -3.47 8.97 8.16
N ARG A 150 -4.79 9.07 8.01
CA ARG A 150 -5.73 9.31 9.14
C ARG A 150 -6.72 8.16 9.24
N PHE A 151 -7.02 7.71 10.46
CA PHE A 151 -7.76 6.49 10.73
C PHE A 151 -9.12 6.72 11.44
N GLY A 152 -9.58 7.96 11.52
CA GLY A 152 -10.84 8.33 12.18
C GLY A 152 -12.02 8.61 11.26
N SER A 153 -11.96 8.24 9.97
CA SER A 153 -12.99 8.58 8.99
C SER A 153 -13.15 7.51 7.92
N LEU A 154 -14.39 7.31 7.47
CA LEU A 154 -14.73 6.40 6.35
C LEU A 154 -14.59 7.05 4.97
N VAL A 155 -14.18 8.31 4.89
CA VAL A 155 -13.93 9.00 3.63
C VAL A 155 -12.76 8.33 2.92
N LYS A 156 -12.93 8.08 1.62
CA LYS A 156 -11.87 7.51 0.79
C LYS A 156 -10.64 8.41 0.78
N ARG A 157 -9.47 7.80 0.86
CA ARG A 157 -8.19 8.52 0.86
C ARG A 157 -7.31 8.06 -0.28
N PRO A 158 -6.75 9.01 -1.05
CA PRO A 158 -5.67 8.70 -1.98
C PRO A 158 -4.40 8.41 -1.20
N VAL A 159 -3.51 7.62 -1.80
CA VAL A 159 -2.22 7.28 -1.21
C VAL A 159 -1.10 7.31 -2.24
N VAL A 160 0.05 7.80 -1.80
CA VAL A 160 1.37 7.62 -2.42
C VAL A 160 2.23 6.93 -1.39
N ALA A 161 2.88 5.81 -1.77
CA ALA A 161 3.78 5.12 -0.86
C ALA A 161 4.98 4.51 -1.61
N ALA A 162 6.06 4.26 -0.86
CA ALA A 162 7.27 3.60 -1.33
C ALA A 162 7.94 2.81 -0.22
N THR A 163 8.90 1.96 -0.61
CA THR A 163 9.69 1.12 0.30
C THR A 163 10.63 1.90 1.21
N ASP A 164 11.04 3.10 0.81
CA ASP A 164 11.90 3.98 1.59
C ASP A 164 11.54 5.45 1.37
N ARG A 165 12.10 6.33 2.18
CA ARG A 165 11.79 7.75 2.17
C ARG A 165 12.30 8.46 0.92
N ASP A 166 13.52 8.16 0.48
CA ASP A 166 14.12 8.86 -0.66
C ASP A 166 13.41 8.51 -1.96
N LEU A 167 13.04 7.25 -2.14
CA LEU A 167 12.22 6.81 -3.25
C LEU A 167 10.80 7.39 -3.18
N TYR A 168 10.23 7.51 -1.97
CA TYR A 168 8.94 8.16 -1.76
C TYR A 168 8.96 9.63 -2.18
N GLU A 169 10.00 10.40 -1.81
CA GLU A 169 10.10 11.80 -2.21
C GLU A 169 10.19 11.95 -3.73
N GLN A 170 11.00 11.16 -4.42
CA GLN A 170 11.08 11.15 -5.88
C GLN A 170 9.72 10.82 -6.51
N TRP A 171 9.01 9.82 -5.95
CA TRP A 171 7.70 9.40 -6.43
C TRP A 171 6.64 10.48 -6.21
N MET A 172 6.61 11.07 -5.03
CA MET A 172 5.66 12.10 -4.65
C MET A 172 5.84 13.37 -5.48
N ASP A 173 7.08 13.81 -5.71
CA ASP A 173 7.41 14.96 -6.57
C ASP A 173 6.94 14.72 -8.01
N TRP A 174 7.11 13.51 -8.53
CA TRP A 174 6.61 13.17 -9.85
C TRP A 174 5.08 13.20 -9.90
N VAL A 175 4.40 12.66 -8.89
CA VAL A 175 2.92 12.66 -8.79
C VAL A 175 2.39 14.09 -8.72
N GLU A 176 2.96 14.94 -7.87
CA GLU A 176 2.55 16.36 -7.73
C GLU A 176 2.70 17.14 -9.03
N LYS A 177 3.79 16.96 -9.74
CA LYS A 177 4.05 17.62 -11.04
C LYS A 177 3.07 17.21 -12.14
N ASN A 178 2.47 16.02 -12.04
CA ASN A 178 1.66 15.43 -13.10
C ASN A 178 0.17 15.26 -12.73
N ARG A 179 -0.21 15.64 -11.54
CA ARG A 179 -1.59 15.63 -11.01
C ARG A 179 -2.47 16.73 -11.60
#